data_1c58338fd013bb7a18532b53e176cb6b
#
_entry.id   1c58338fd013bb7a18532b53e176cb6b
#
_cell.length_a   1.000
_cell.length_b   1.000
_cell.length_c   1.000
_cell.angle_alpha   90.00
_cell.angle_beta   90.00
_cell.angle_gamma   90.00
#
_symmetry.space_group_name_H-M   'P 1'
#
loop_
_entity.id
_entity.type
_entity.pdbx_description
1 polymer ?
#
loop_
_entity_poly.entity_id
_entity_poly.type
_entity_poly.pdbx_seq_one_letter_code
_entity_poly.pdbx_strand_id
1 'polypeptide(L)'
;VSAALLGQLQAEGISVHVVPLGDPEGLADQAIVDATWPQRVFPRDRVPIRATIQARPGAAVQVALRTRAGGRQLDLVDATTGSDGRVEVTLEADPETGRANDWELALSPERVDADPTNDTFPIDVVCVDRPLRVLYLDGWPRWEYRYLKNLLLREPGVESSVMLLSADRDFAQEGTAPLARLPATAEEFRPFDVIIIGDVPGGFLDEARQRVLREHVAAHGAGVLWVGGPRATPASWPGSSLQDLLPFRGDPQLVRWDEPVQVRPTAQAERLGLLRLQAASSGADPTAPWPALEWAQRVDPGSLKPIVETWAEAVATDTTRTAPLVMALKFGAGTAAYVATDETWRWRSGRGEGPQERFWIPLVRHLARGSLAGSRQEPTLDVQPAVVVVEQAVRITLDGVGGLLADRVVVQARRQDGSETAEVSLQAGPSGRHEGVWAPPREGVWEFRCLEAGLPNLEPAGLVVRSEDPERLDARPDHAALTQLALATAGSVSLDGDLETLAVSLPDRSVLIRQPITKPLWNLWWIYAALGVTLLAEWLGRRSIRLP
;
A
#
# COMPACT_ATOMS: atom_id res chain seq x y z
N VAL A 1 20.62 23.39 -13.04
CA VAL A 1 21.76 24.18 -12.57
C VAL A 1 21.22 25.35 -11.74
N SER A 2 21.76 25.57 -10.50
CA SER A 2 21.29 26.68 -9.67
C SER A 2 21.69 28.02 -10.25
N ALA A 3 20.83 29.04 -10.13
CA ALA A 3 21.13 30.40 -10.59
C ALA A 3 22.40 30.98 -9.94
N ALA A 4 22.72 30.57 -8.71
CA ALA A 4 23.92 30.97 -7.99
C ALA A 4 25.22 30.42 -8.66
N LEU A 5 25.20 29.12 -9.03
CA LEU A 5 26.34 28.50 -9.74
C LEU A 5 26.55 29.12 -11.12
N LEU A 6 25.48 29.39 -11.85
CA LEU A 6 25.55 30.06 -13.15
C LEU A 6 26.17 31.45 -13.02
N GLY A 7 25.74 32.26 -12.05
CA GLY A 7 26.31 33.58 -11.77
C GLY A 7 27.78 33.54 -11.39
N GLN A 8 28.21 32.53 -10.65
CA GLN A 8 29.59 32.33 -10.28
C GLN A 8 30.47 32.00 -11.51
N LEU A 9 30.03 31.05 -12.35
CA LEU A 9 30.72 30.67 -13.59
C LEU A 9 30.91 31.89 -14.53
N GLN A 10 29.86 32.70 -14.68
CA GLN A 10 29.91 33.93 -15.48
C GLN A 10 30.85 34.97 -14.89
N ALA A 11 30.83 35.18 -13.57
CA ALA A 11 31.68 36.13 -12.88
C ALA A 11 33.17 35.75 -12.99
N GLU A 12 33.49 34.47 -12.96
CA GLU A 12 34.84 33.93 -13.10
C GLU A 12 35.28 33.77 -14.57
N GLY A 13 34.39 34.06 -15.53
CA GLY A 13 34.67 33.93 -16.97
C GLY A 13 34.94 32.48 -17.40
N ILE A 14 34.31 31.51 -16.73
CA ILE A 14 34.45 30.09 -17.04
C ILE A 14 33.40 29.72 -18.09
N SER A 15 33.84 29.30 -19.27
CA SER A 15 32.97 28.75 -20.31
C SER A 15 32.81 27.25 -20.13
N VAL A 16 31.56 26.77 -20.19
CA VAL A 16 31.21 25.34 -20.07
C VAL A 16 30.91 24.79 -21.46
N HIS A 17 31.73 23.85 -21.90
CA HIS A 17 31.50 23.13 -23.16
C HIS A 17 30.87 21.80 -22.86
N VAL A 18 29.79 21.45 -23.56
CA VAL A 18 28.96 20.29 -23.27
C VAL A 18 28.92 19.30 -24.42
N VAL A 19 29.15 18.05 -24.11
CA VAL A 19 28.88 16.91 -24.99
C VAL A 19 27.75 16.10 -24.35
N PRO A 20 26.50 16.32 -24.75
CA PRO A 20 25.38 15.57 -24.17
C PRO A 20 25.46 14.12 -24.62
N LEU A 21 25.46 13.19 -23.67
CA LEU A 21 25.49 11.75 -23.89
C LEU A 21 24.12 11.14 -23.50
N GLY A 22 23.78 10.04 -24.12
CA GLY A 22 22.54 9.33 -23.88
C GLY A 22 21.37 9.80 -24.74
N ASP A 23 20.31 9.01 -24.76
CA ASP A 23 19.09 9.31 -25.48
C ASP A 23 18.25 10.33 -24.67
N PRO A 24 17.88 11.50 -25.22
CA PRO A 24 17.03 12.47 -24.52
C PRO A 24 15.65 11.93 -24.14
N GLU A 25 15.18 10.89 -24.83
CA GLU A 25 13.96 10.18 -24.44
C GLU A 25 14.16 9.21 -23.27
N GLY A 26 15.41 9.01 -22.84
CA GLY A 26 15.80 8.09 -21.78
C GLY A 26 15.80 6.62 -22.21
N LEU A 27 16.37 5.76 -21.39
CA LEU A 27 16.20 4.32 -21.54
C LEU A 27 14.74 3.96 -21.25
N ALA A 28 14.21 2.95 -21.95
CA ALA A 28 12.92 2.42 -21.60
C ALA A 28 13.04 1.72 -20.26
N ASP A 29 12.36 2.23 -19.26
CA ASP A 29 12.27 1.64 -17.93
C ASP A 29 10.80 1.47 -17.57
N GLN A 30 10.43 0.28 -17.10
CA GLN A 30 9.12 -0.01 -16.54
C GLN A 30 9.34 -0.41 -15.09
N ALA A 31 8.72 0.27 -14.16
CA ALA A 31 8.94 0.05 -12.74
C ALA A 31 7.63 -0.17 -11.98
N ILE A 32 7.62 -1.11 -11.04
CA ILE A 32 6.57 -1.21 -10.03
C ILE A 32 6.96 -0.25 -8.90
N VAL A 33 6.28 0.90 -8.83
CA VAL A 33 6.62 1.96 -7.86
C VAL A 33 6.08 1.65 -6.48
N ASP A 34 4.84 1.13 -6.41
CA ASP A 34 4.15 0.85 -5.16
C ASP A 34 3.15 -0.29 -5.35
N ALA A 35 2.89 -1.04 -4.28
CA ALA A 35 1.83 -2.03 -4.26
C ALA A 35 1.15 -2.09 -2.87
N THR A 36 -0.16 -2.27 -2.87
CA THR A 36 -0.98 -2.38 -1.66
C THR A 36 -1.89 -3.59 -1.72
N TRP A 37 -1.91 -4.38 -0.66
CA TRP A 37 -2.73 -5.60 -0.56
C TRP A 37 -3.07 -5.90 0.91
N PRO A 38 -4.13 -6.69 1.19
CA PRO A 38 -4.39 -7.21 2.52
C PRO A 38 -3.37 -8.30 2.85
N GLN A 39 -2.58 -8.11 3.90
CA GLN A 39 -1.56 -9.08 4.32
C GLN A 39 -2.17 -10.35 4.92
N ARG A 40 -3.34 -10.25 5.54
CA ARG A 40 -4.08 -11.38 6.12
C ARG A 40 -5.49 -11.45 5.55
N VAL A 41 -5.92 -12.65 5.20
CA VAL A 41 -7.23 -12.89 4.57
C VAL A 41 -7.86 -14.17 5.08
N PHE A 42 -9.18 -14.28 4.94
CA PHE A 42 -9.92 -15.52 5.23
C PHE A 42 -9.82 -16.52 4.08
N PRO A 43 -10.07 -17.83 4.35
CA PRO A 43 -10.16 -18.81 3.29
C PRO A 43 -11.18 -18.40 2.21
N ARG A 44 -10.80 -18.59 0.95
CA ARG A 44 -11.60 -18.21 -0.23
C ARG A 44 -11.89 -16.70 -0.39
N ASP A 45 -11.18 -15.85 0.32
CA ASP A 45 -11.20 -14.42 0.04
C ASP A 45 -10.36 -14.15 -1.21
N ARG A 46 -10.90 -13.48 -2.21
CA ARG A 46 -10.12 -12.97 -3.33
C ARG A 46 -9.29 -11.79 -2.88
N VAL A 47 -7.99 -11.91 -3.04
CA VAL A 47 -7.03 -10.91 -2.60
C VAL A 47 -6.83 -9.88 -3.71
N PRO A 48 -7.33 -8.65 -3.57
CA PRO A 48 -7.02 -7.59 -4.50
C PRO A 48 -5.63 -7.04 -4.20
N ILE A 49 -4.77 -7.04 -5.21
CA ILE A 49 -3.44 -6.45 -5.17
C ILE A 49 -3.46 -5.25 -6.09
N ARG A 50 -3.27 -4.08 -5.53
CA ARG A 50 -3.20 -2.84 -6.29
C ARG A 50 -1.76 -2.44 -6.46
N ALA A 51 -1.35 -2.15 -7.70
CA ALA A 51 0.00 -1.71 -8.01
C ALA A 51 -0.01 -0.43 -8.84
N THR A 52 0.95 0.43 -8.57
CA THR A 52 1.24 1.61 -9.37
C THR A 52 2.47 1.31 -10.22
N ILE A 53 2.28 1.36 -11.52
CA ILE A 53 3.34 1.13 -12.51
C ILE A 53 3.74 2.47 -13.09
N GLN A 54 5.03 2.69 -13.24
CA GLN A 54 5.62 3.83 -13.92
C GLN A 54 6.32 3.34 -15.19
N ALA A 55 6.06 4.01 -16.31
CA ALA A 55 6.72 3.78 -17.58
C ALA A 55 6.64 5.07 -18.43
N ARG A 56 7.10 5.04 -19.67
CA ARG A 56 6.91 6.19 -20.58
C ARG A 56 5.42 6.50 -20.77
N PRO A 57 5.04 7.79 -20.91
CA PRO A 57 3.66 8.16 -21.23
C PRO A 57 3.13 7.41 -22.46
N GLY A 58 1.96 6.81 -22.35
CA GLY A 58 1.34 6.03 -23.42
C GLY A 58 1.96 4.66 -23.70
N ALA A 59 2.87 4.18 -22.84
CA ALA A 59 3.45 2.86 -22.98
C ALA A 59 2.46 1.76 -22.58
N ALA A 60 2.41 0.68 -23.37
CA ALA A 60 1.74 -0.55 -22.98
C ALA A 60 2.57 -1.26 -21.90
N VAL A 61 1.93 -1.68 -20.84
CA VAL A 61 2.53 -2.42 -19.74
C VAL A 61 1.73 -3.67 -19.47
N GLN A 62 2.42 -4.79 -19.25
CA GLN A 62 1.80 -6.05 -18.87
C GLN A 62 2.30 -6.44 -17.49
N VAL A 63 1.36 -6.59 -16.55
CA VAL A 63 1.63 -6.92 -15.16
C VAL A 63 1.07 -8.30 -14.86
N ALA A 64 1.93 -9.22 -14.47
CA ALA A 64 1.56 -10.56 -14.05
C ALA A 64 1.66 -10.68 -12.52
N LEU A 65 0.69 -11.34 -11.91
CA LEU A 65 0.78 -11.85 -10.56
C LEU A 65 1.12 -13.34 -10.66
N ARG A 66 2.20 -13.76 -10.01
CA ARG A 66 2.66 -15.16 -10.07
C ARG A 66 3.17 -15.65 -8.71
N THR A 67 3.25 -16.97 -8.54
CA THR A 67 3.91 -17.56 -7.38
C THR A 67 5.42 -17.39 -7.50
N ARG A 68 6.09 -16.93 -6.43
CA ARG A 68 7.55 -16.77 -6.38
C ARG A 68 8.25 -18.11 -6.57
N ALA A 69 7.75 -19.17 -5.88
CA ALA A 69 8.20 -20.53 -6.09
C ALA A 69 7.47 -21.16 -7.28
N GLY A 70 8.17 -21.35 -8.40
CA GLY A 70 7.66 -22.06 -9.58
C GLY A 70 7.02 -21.20 -10.67
N GLY A 71 6.88 -19.88 -10.49
CA GLY A 71 6.47 -18.95 -11.55
C GLY A 71 5.05 -19.16 -12.10
N ARG A 72 4.17 -19.87 -11.37
CA ARG A 72 2.78 -20.09 -11.83
C ARG A 72 2.05 -18.77 -11.88
N GLN A 73 1.57 -18.37 -13.03
CA GLN A 73 0.76 -17.17 -13.22
C GLN A 73 -0.61 -17.36 -12.56
N LEU A 74 -0.99 -16.40 -11.75
CA LEU A 74 -2.27 -16.35 -11.02
C LEU A 74 -3.25 -15.40 -11.69
N ASP A 75 -2.73 -14.24 -12.14
CA ASP A 75 -3.51 -13.22 -12.84
C ASP A 75 -2.60 -12.44 -13.79
N LEU A 76 -3.20 -11.75 -14.78
CA LEU A 76 -2.50 -10.96 -15.78
C LEU A 76 -3.36 -9.76 -16.19
N VAL A 77 -2.79 -8.58 -16.17
CA VAL A 77 -3.47 -7.34 -16.58
C VAL A 77 -2.60 -6.58 -17.57
N ASP A 78 -3.21 -6.23 -18.70
CA ASP A 78 -2.65 -5.29 -19.68
C ASP A 78 -3.20 -3.89 -19.41
N ALA A 79 -2.32 -2.89 -19.39
CA ALA A 79 -2.70 -1.51 -19.16
C ALA A 79 -1.87 -0.55 -20.02
N THR A 80 -2.28 0.70 -20.08
CA THR A 80 -1.53 1.76 -20.77
C THR A 80 -1.33 2.92 -19.81
N THR A 81 -0.10 3.40 -19.70
CA THR A 81 0.24 4.53 -18.84
C THR A 81 -0.41 5.82 -19.31
N GLY A 82 -0.80 6.66 -18.36
CA GLY A 82 -1.35 7.98 -18.61
C GLY A 82 -0.31 8.98 -19.16
N SER A 83 -0.72 10.22 -19.33
CA SER A 83 0.15 11.32 -19.77
C SER A 83 1.25 11.67 -18.75
N ASP A 84 1.07 11.27 -17.50
CA ASP A 84 2.04 11.39 -16.41
C ASP A 84 3.02 10.19 -16.32
N GLY A 85 2.89 9.22 -17.24
CA GLY A 85 3.70 8.01 -17.25
C GLY A 85 3.32 7.00 -16.17
N ARG A 86 2.14 7.12 -15.54
CA ARG A 86 1.69 6.21 -14.47
C ARG A 86 0.37 5.54 -14.81
N VAL A 87 0.19 4.33 -14.27
CA VAL A 87 -1.08 3.61 -14.31
C VAL A 87 -1.25 2.80 -13.02
N GLU A 88 -2.46 2.83 -12.47
CA GLU A 88 -2.88 1.90 -11.41
C GLU A 88 -3.52 0.67 -12.04
N VAL A 89 -3.08 -0.50 -11.60
CA VAL A 89 -3.66 -1.81 -11.98
C VAL A 89 -4.11 -2.55 -10.72
N THR A 90 -5.13 -3.39 -10.87
CA THR A 90 -5.58 -4.27 -9.80
C THR A 90 -5.58 -5.70 -10.32
N LEU A 91 -4.82 -6.56 -9.66
CA LEU A 91 -4.78 -8.00 -9.90
C LEU A 91 -5.44 -8.73 -8.72
N GLU A 92 -5.92 -9.94 -8.96
CA GLU A 92 -6.62 -10.72 -7.94
C GLU A 92 -6.14 -12.17 -7.94
N ALA A 93 -5.98 -12.75 -6.75
CA ALA A 93 -5.71 -14.17 -6.63
C ALA A 93 -6.44 -14.79 -5.44
N ASP A 94 -6.67 -16.10 -5.54
CA ASP A 94 -7.23 -16.92 -4.48
C ASP A 94 -6.08 -17.53 -3.66
N PRO A 95 -5.96 -17.23 -2.34
CA PRO A 95 -4.88 -17.75 -1.51
C PRO A 95 -5.10 -19.23 -1.15
N GLU A 96 -4.01 -19.97 -1.01
CA GLU A 96 -4.03 -21.32 -0.45
C GLU A 96 -4.17 -21.25 1.07
N THR A 97 -5.13 -21.98 1.62
CA THR A 97 -5.43 -22.00 3.06
C THR A 97 -4.32 -22.67 3.88
N GLY A 98 -4.01 -22.11 5.05
CA GLY A 98 -3.04 -22.67 5.99
C GLY A 98 -1.58 -22.54 5.56
N ARG A 99 -1.28 -21.65 4.63
CA ARG A 99 0.06 -21.35 4.14
C ARG A 99 0.30 -19.87 3.98
N ALA A 100 1.55 -19.45 4.13
CA ALA A 100 2.02 -18.20 3.58
C ALA A 100 2.04 -18.32 2.05
N ASN A 101 1.34 -17.40 1.37
CA ASN A 101 1.30 -17.35 -0.08
C ASN A 101 2.36 -16.37 -0.55
N ASP A 102 3.48 -16.92 -1.04
CA ASP A 102 4.61 -16.18 -1.58
C ASP A 102 4.34 -15.83 -3.03
N TRP A 103 3.79 -14.68 -3.27
CA TRP A 103 3.52 -14.17 -4.61
C TRP A 103 4.50 -13.07 -4.99
N GLU A 104 4.52 -12.74 -6.26
CA GLU A 104 5.21 -11.57 -6.77
C GLU A 104 4.44 -10.94 -7.93
N LEU A 105 4.46 -9.64 -8.00
CA LEU A 105 4.14 -8.93 -9.22
C LEU A 105 5.38 -8.96 -10.12
N ALA A 106 5.17 -9.09 -11.41
CA ALA A 106 6.24 -9.08 -12.39
C ALA A 106 5.79 -8.33 -13.65
N LEU A 107 6.63 -7.41 -14.10
CA LEU A 107 6.50 -6.79 -15.40
C LEU A 107 7.11 -7.67 -16.48
N SER A 108 6.61 -7.54 -17.70
CA SER A 108 7.13 -8.22 -18.89
C SER A 108 7.43 -7.17 -19.95
N PRO A 109 8.56 -6.43 -19.83
CA PRO A 109 8.89 -5.39 -20.78
C PRO A 109 9.16 -5.99 -22.17
N GLU A 110 8.61 -5.37 -23.22
CA GLU A 110 8.83 -5.81 -24.61
C GLU A 110 10.27 -5.55 -25.10
N ARG A 111 11.02 -4.69 -24.43
CA ARG A 111 12.39 -4.30 -24.74
C ARG A 111 13.29 -4.50 -23.52
N VAL A 112 14.60 -4.46 -23.75
CA VAL A 112 15.58 -4.49 -22.66
C VAL A 112 15.30 -3.32 -21.73
N ASP A 113 14.98 -3.64 -20.48
CA ASP A 113 14.69 -2.66 -19.43
C ASP A 113 15.98 -2.08 -18.87
N ALA A 114 15.91 -0.82 -18.44
CA ALA A 114 17.06 -0.12 -17.89
C ALA A 114 17.46 -0.65 -16.51
N ASP A 115 16.46 -1.03 -15.68
CA ASP A 115 16.69 -1.57 -14.35
C ASP A 115 15.76 -2.79 -14.08
N PRO A 116 16.18 -4.01 -14.43
CA PRO A 116 15.37 -5.20 -14.20
C PRO A 116 15.09 -5.51 -12.72
N THR A 117 15.71 -4.81 -11.78
CA THR A 117 15.49 -5.03 -10.34
C THR A 117 14.18 -4.43 -9.84
N ASN A 118 13.61 -3.45 -10.56
CA ASN A 118 12.34 -2.82 -10.25
C ASN A 118 11.15 -3.44 -11.00
N ASP A 119 11.41 -4.42 -11.86
CA ASP A 119 10.40 -5.19 -12.60
C ASP A 119 9.59 -6.14 -11.72
N THR A 120 10.08 -6.48 -10.55
CA THR A 120 9.43 -7.43 -9.65
C THR A 120 9.14 -6.81 -8.29
N PHE A 121 8.03 -7.24 -7.67
CA PHE A 121 7.62 -6.79 -6.35
C PHE A 121 7.07 -7.95 -5.53
N PRO A 122 7.65 -8.30 -4.37
CA PRO A 122 7.18 -9.40 -3.54
C PRO A 122 5.84 -9.07 -2.87
N ILE A 123 4.95 -10.04 -2.84
CA ILE A 123 3.62 -9.98 -2.23
C ILE A 123 3.46 -11.17 -1.30
N ASP A 124 3.41 -10.91 -0.01
CA ASP A 124 3.21 -11.93 1.00
C ASP A 124 1.79 -11.85 1.56
N VAL A 125 1.05 -12.96 1.50
CA VAL A 125 -0.34 -13.05 1.97
C VAL A 125 -0.51 -14.26 2.87
N VAL A 126 -0.98 -14.03 4.07
CA VAL A 126 -1.30 -15.10 5.03
C VAL A 126 -2.79 -15.40 4.97
N CYS A 127 -3.15 -16.63 4.59
CA CYS A 127 -4.52 -17.11 4.69
C CYS A 127 -4.73 -17.80 6.03
N VAL A 128 -5.56 -17.22 6.89
CA VAL A 128 -5.86 -17.79 8.21
C VAL A 128 -6.61 -19.11 8.09
N ASP A 129 -6.31 -20.07 8.98
CA ASP A 129 -6.97 -21.40 8.98
C ASP A 129 -8.18 -21.41 9.92
N ARG A 130 -9.11 -20.48 9.73
CA ARG A 130 -10.39 -20.46 10.43
C ARG A 130 -11.50 -19.87 9.57
N PRO A 131 -12.78 -20.28 9.78
CA PRO A 131 -13.88 -19.67 9.06
C PRO A 131 -14.11 -18.23 9.50
N LEU A 132 -14.66 -17.43 8.59
CA LEU A 132 -15.23 -16.12 8.84
C LEU A 132 -16.51 -16.27 9.66
N ARG A 133 -16.60 -15.65 10.83
CA ARG A 133 -17.76 -15.74 11.73
C ARG A 133 -18.66 -14.52 11.61
N VAL A 134 -19.91 -14.79 11.23
CA VAL A 134 -20.92 -13.75 10.99
C VAL A 134 -22.09 -13.91 11.97
N LEU A 135 -22.41 -12.85 12.69
CA LEU A 135 -23.65 -12.73 13.45
C LEU A 135 -24.66 -11.91 12.63
N TYR A 136 -25.79 -12.50 12.25
CA TYR A 136 -26.84 -11.79 11.54
C TYR A 136 -28.07 -11.62 12.44
N LEU A 137 -28.41 -10.38 12.72
CA LEU A 137 -29.59 -9.99 13.50
C LEU A 137 -30.61 -9.34 12.57
N ASP A 138 -31.85 -9.83 12.55
CA ASP A 138 -32.92 -9.16 11.84
C ASP A 138 -34.17 -9.02 12.75
N GLY A 139 -34.88 -7.91 12.56
CA GLY A 139 -36.08 -7.63 13.34
C GLY A 139 -37.30 -8.45 12.91
N TRP A 140 -37.42 -8.74 11.62
CA TRP A 140 -38.61 -9.24 11.01
C TRP A 140 -38.34 -10.32 9.95
N PRO A 141 -39.30 -11.30 9.72
CA PRO A 141 -39.17 -12.31 8.67
C PRO A 141 -39.47 -11.68 7.30
N ARG A 142 -38.52 -11.03 6.70
CA ARG A 142 -38.59 -10.41 5.36
C ARG A 142 -37.85 -11.23 4.31
N TRP A 143 -38.07 -10.92 3.02
CA TRP A 143 -37.45 -11.66 1.94
C TRP A 143 -35.90 -11.53 1.96
N GLU A 144 -35.38 -10.32 2.22
CA GLU A 144 -33.93 -10.12 2.34
C GLU A 144 -33.35 -10.98 3.47
N TYR A 145 -33.98 -11.00 4.65
CA TYR A 145 -33.60 -11.89 5.75
C TYR A 145 -33.46 -13.35 5.28
N ARG A 146 -34.52 -13.86 4.62
CA ARG A 146 -34.56 -15.26 4.17
C ARG A 146 -33.43 -15.59 3.20
N TYR A 147 -33.20 -14.73 2.22
CA TYR A 147 -32.24 -15.02 1.17
C TYR A 147 -30.80 -14.74 1.60
N LEU A 148 -30.54 -13.67 2.34
CA LEU A 148 -29.22 -13.37 2.90
C LEU A 148 -28.78 -14.45 3.90
N LYS A 149 -29.70 -14.89 4.78
CA LYS A 149 -29.46 -16.03 5.65
C LYS A 149 -29.08 -17.29 4.86
N ASN A 150 -29.85 -17.64 3.84
CA ASN A 150 -29.58 -18.83 3.03
C ASN A 150 -28.26 -18.73 2.27
N LEU A 151 -27.87 -17.52 1.88
CA LEU A 151 -26.56 -17.26 1.27
C LEU A 151 -25.43 -17.52 2.27
N LEU A 152 -25.52 -16.95 3.47
CA LEU A 152 -24.51 -17.15 4.52
C LEU A 152 -24.39 -18.61 4.97
N LEU A 153 -25.52 -19.36 5.01
CA LEU A 153 -25.51 -20.78 5.35
C LEU A 153 -24.80 -21.66 4.34
N ARG A 154 -24.80 -21.26 3.08
CA ARG A 154 -24.21 -22.04 1.97
C ARG A 154 -22.80 -21.59 1.60
N GLU A 155 -22.42 -20.41 2.05
CA GLU A 155 -21.10 -19.87 1.69
C GLU A 155 -19.98 -20.66 2.38
N PRO A 156 -19.13 -21.34 1.60
CA PRO A 156 -18.03 -22.08 2.18
C PRO A 156 -17.01 -21.14 2.85
N GLY A 157 -16.55 -21.52 4.04
CA GLY A 157 -15.64 -20.70 4.83
C GLY A 157 -16.31 -19.61 5.66
N VAL A 158 -17.67 -19.56 5.68
CA VAL A 158 -18.44 -18.72 6.57
C VAL A 158 -19.15 -19.58 7.64
N GLU A 159 -18.94 -19.23 8.88
CA GLU A 159 -19.71 -19.76 10.03
C GLU A 159 -20.71 -18.70 10.46
N SER A 160 -22.00 -18.97 10.31
CA SER A 160 -23.05 -17.98 10.55
C SER A 160 -23.90 -18.34 11.75
N SER A 161 -24.22 -17.31 12.56
CA SER A 161 -25.24 -17.34 13.60
C SER A 161 -26.32 -16.34 13.23
N VAL A 162 -27.55 -16.79 13.04
CA VAL A 162 -28.65 -15.95 12.55
C VAL A 162 -29.77 -15.90 13.58
N MET A 163 -30.17 -14.69 13.96
CA MET A 163 -31.20 -14.46 14.96
C MET A 163 -32.31 -13.57 14.41
N LEU A 164 -33.54 -14.08 14.47
CA LEU A 164 -34.76 -13.33 14.20
C LEU A 164 -35.34 -12.83 15.53
N LEU A 165 -35.19 -11.53 15.80
CA LEU A 165 -35.49 -10.96 17.11
C LEU A 165 -37.00 -10.86 17.44
N SER A 166 -37.86 -10.85 16.42
CA SER A 166 -39.33 -10.88 16.60
C SER A 166 -39.90 -12.27 16.76
N ALA A 167 -39.08 -13.32 16.65
CA ALA A 167 -39.54 -14.69 16.79
C ALA A 167 -39.88 -15.03 18.26
N ASP A 168 -40.81 -15.96 18.46
CA ASP A 168 -41.15 -16.47 19.78
C ASP A 168 -39.93 -17.14 20.46
N ARG A 169 -39.99 -17.28 21.79
CA ARG A 169 -38.88 -17.86 22.57
C ARG A 169 -38.56 -19.31 22.18
N ASP A 170 -39.54 -20.04 21.70
CA ASP A 170 -39.40 -21.43 21.27
C ASP A 170 -38.94 -21.58 19.82
N PHE A 171 -38.74 -20.47 19.12
CA PHE A 171 -38.23 -20.49 17.76
C PHE A 171 -36.77 -20.92 17.76
N ALA A 172 -36.47 -22.00 17.05
CA ALA A 172 -35.08 -22.43 16.86
C ALA A 172 -34.35 -21.43 15.97
N GLN A 173 -33.42 -20.70 16.55
CA GLN A 173 -32.58 -19.80 15.78
C GLN A 173 -31.73 -20.59 14.77
N GLU A 174 -31.33 -19.95 13.69
CA GLU A 174 -30.76 -20.61 12.53
C GLU A 174 -29.27 -20.27 12.40
N GLY A 175 -28.57 -20.91 11.48
CA GLY A 175 -27.14 -20.69 11.23
C GLY A 175 -26.38 -22.01 11.17
N THR A 176 -25.13 -21.98 10.74
CA THR A 176 -24.20 -23.11 10.87
C THR A 176 -23.73 -23.29 12.32
N ALA A 177 -23.73 -22.19 13.11
CA ALA A 177 -23.48 -22.18 14.55
C ALA A 177 -24.62 -21.38 15.26
N PRO A 178 -25.82 -21.96 15.42
CA PRO A 178 -26.98 -21.24 15.97
C PRO A 178 -26.77 -20.87 17.44
N LEU A 179 -27.22 -19.67 17.82
CA LEU A 179 -27.14 -19.15 19.19
C LEU A 179 -28.46 -19.40 19.92
N ALA A 180 -28.40 -19.81 21.18
CA ALA A 180 -29.58 -19.92 22.04
C ALA A 180 -30.10 -18.56 22.52
N ARG A 181 -29.24 -17.55 22.58
CA ARG A 181 -29.57 -16.19 23.04
C ARG A 181 -28.65 -15.15 22.38
N LEU A 182 -29.12 -13.93 22.37
CA LEU A 182 -28.32 -12.80 21.89
C LEU A 182 -27.09 -12.58 22.79
N PRO A 183 -25.89 -12.42 22.22
CA PRO A 183 -24.68 -12.08 22.98
C PRO A 183 -24.88 -10.85 23.85
N ALA A 184 -24.28 -10.86 25.05
CA ALA A 184 -24.42 -9.79 26.02
C ALA A 184 -23.09 -9.25 26.55
N THR A 185 -22.02 -10.05 26.48
CA THR A 185 -20.69 -9.68 27.00
C THR A 185 -19.68 -9.54 25.87
N ALA A 186 -18.55 -8.90 26.19
CA ALA A 186 -17.45 -8.74 25.24
C ALA A 186 -16.89 -10.10 24.77
N GLU A 187 -16.82 -11.09 25.68
CA GLU A 187 -16.36 -12.43 25.33
C GLU A 187 -17.30 -13.14 24.37
N GLU A 188 -18.63 -12.94 24.52
CA GLU A 188 -19.61 -13.54 23.63
C GLU A 188 -19.64 -12.89 22.24
N PHE A 189 -19.31 -11.58 22.12
CA PHE A 189 -19.17 -10.92 20.84
C PHE A 189 -17.82 -11.18 20.16
N ARG A 190 -16.77 -11.42 20.93
CA ARG A 190 -15.39 -11.58 20.44
C ARG A 190 -15.22 -12.56 19.27
N PRO A 191 -15.94 -13.71 19.20
CA PRO A 191 -15.78 -14.64 18.08
C PRO A 191 -16.23 -14.08 16.72
N PHE A 192 -17.10 -13.08 16.70
CA PHE A 192 -17.70 -12.58 15.46
C PHE A 192 -16.82 -11.55 14.77
N ASP A 193 -16.53 -11.82 13.50
CA ASP A 193 -15.75 -10.92 12.64
C ASP A 193 -16.65 -9.85 12.00
N VAL A 194 -17.91 -10.20 11.72
CA VAL A 194 -18.90 -9.27 11.16
C VAL A 194 -20.23 -9.42 11.87
N ILE A 195 -20.86 -8.31 12.19
CA ILE A 195 -22.23 -8.25 12.70
C ILE A 195 -23.12 -7.57 11.65
N ILE A 196 -24.10 -8.30 11.12
CA ILE A 196 -25.09 -7.77 10.20
C ILE A 196 -26.33 -7.40 11.02
N ILE A 197 -26.76 -6.14 10.90
CA ILE A 197 -27.97 -5.63 11.58
C ILE A 197 -28.97 -5.24 10.49
N GLY A 198 -30.02 -6.01 10.38
CA GLY A 198 -31.10 -5.78 9.45
C GLY A 198 -32.07 -4.68 9.92
N ASP A 199 -33.35 -4.85 9.61
CA ASP A 199 -34.40 -3.91 10.03
C ASP A 199 -34.81 -4.12 11.50
N VAL A 200 -33.88 -3.83 12.41
CA VAL A 200 -33.96 -4.08 13.86
C VAL A 200 -34.34 -2.81 14.60
N PRO A 201 -35.42 -2.82 15.38
CA PRO A 201 -35.71 -1.73 16.32
C PRO A 201 -34.62 -1.60 17.38
N GLY A 202 -34.11 -0.37 17.62
CA GLY A 202 -33.00 -0.11 18.54
C GLY A 202 -33.23 -0.63 19.97
N GLY A 203 -34.49 -0.73 20.41
CA GLY A 203 -34.86 -1.26 21.73
C GLY A 203 -34.64 -2.77 21.94
N PHE A 204 -34.37 -3.56 20.88
CA PHE A 204 -33.98 -4.97 21.02
C PHE A 204 -32.55 -5.15 21.56
N LEU A 205 -31.71 -4.18 21.34
CA LEU A 205 -30.38 -4.13 21.91
C LEU A 205 -30.36 -3.11 23.05
N ASP A 206 -30.27 -3.59 24.29
CA ASP A 206 -30.11 -2.69 25.43
C ASP A 206 -28.80 -1.89 25.34
N GLU A 207 -28.70 -0.81 26.07
CA GLU A 207 -27.56 0.11 26.01
C GLU A 207 -26.23 -0.57 26.39
N ALA A 208 -26.27 -1.56 27.27
CA ALA A 208 -25.07 -2.32 27.65
C ALA A 208 -24.53 -3.12 26.47
N ARG A 209 -25.40 -3.85 25.76
CA ARG A 209 -25.04 -4.58 24.54
C ARG A 209 -24.57 -3.67 23.42
N GLN A 210 -25.25 -2.53 23.24
CA GLN A 210 -24.83 -1.53 22.25
C GLN A 210 -23.41 -1.01 22.51
N ARG A 211 -23.08 -0.72 23.77
CA ARG A 211 -21.71 -0.29 24.15
C ARG A 211 -20.68 -1.39 23.91
N VAL A 212 -20.97 -2.62 24.30
CA VAL A 212 -20.09 -3.76 24.04
C VAL A 212 -19.85 -3.98 22.55
N LEU A 213 -20.91 -3.92 21.74
CA LEU A 213 -20.80 -4.05 20.29
C LEU A 213 -19.97 -2.91 19.69
N ARG A 214 -20.22 -1.67 20.12
CA ARG A 214 -19.45 -0.50 19.67
C ARG A 214 -17.96 -0.66 19.96
N GLU A 215 -17.62 -1.10 21.19
CA GLU A 215 -16.25 -1.35 21.59
C GLU A 215 -15.62 -2.51 20.81
N HIS A 216 -16.39 -3.56 20.52
CA HIS A 216 -15.95 -4.69 19.72
C HIS A 216 -15.53 -4.24 18.31
N VAL A 217 -16.27 -3.33 17.69
CA VAL A 217 -15.90 -2.71 16.41
C VAL A 217 -14.65 -1.84 16.55
N ALA A 218 -14.65 -0.95 17.55
CA ALA A 218 -13.58 0.05 17.71
C ALA A 218 -12.22 -0.57 18.05
N ALA A 219 -12.19 -1.54 18.99
CA ALA A 219 -10.96 -2.07 19.54
C ALA A 219 -10.50 -3.38 18.89
N HIS A 220 -11.46 -4.22 18.41
CA HIS A 220 -11.13 -5.54 17.87
C HIS A 220 -11.27 -5.60 16.34
N GLY A 221 -11.65 -4.51 15.70
CA GLY A 221 -11.69 -4.42 14.24
C GLY A 221 -12.85 -5.17 13.57
N ALA A 222 -13.87 -5.59 14.34
CA ALA A 222 -15.05 -6.23 13.77
C ALA A 222 -15.76 -5.31 12.78
N GLY A 223 -16.36 -5.89 11.74
CA GLY A 223 -17.21 -5.18 10.80
C GLY A 223 -18.66 -5.06 11.29
N VAL A 224 -19.31 -3.94 11.00
CA VAL A 224 -20.78 -3.84 11.13
C VAL A 224 -21.38 -3.53 9.78
N LEU A 225 -22.41 -4.30 9.42
CA LEU A 225 -23.17 -4.13 8.19
C LEU A 225 -24.63 -3.85 8.51
N TRP A 226 -25.06 -2.62 8.29
CA TRP A 226 -26.43 -2.22 8.42
C TRP A 226 -27.19 -2.48 7.12
N VAL A 227 -28.36 -3.11 7.22
CA VAL A 227 -29.27 -3.28 6.09
C VAL A 227 -30.53 -2.47 6.34
N GLY A 228 -30.67 -1.38 5.64
CA GLY A 228 -31.80 -0.46 5.75
C GLY A 228 -33.11 -1.17 5.48
N GLY A 229 -34.11 -0.85 6.26
CA GLY A 229 -35.43 -1.42 6.11
C GLY A 229 -36.54 -0.38 6.24
N PRO A 230 -37.80 -0.77 5.93
CA PRO A 230 -38.90 0.17 5.93
C PRO A 230 -39.46 0.48 7.33
N ARG A 231 -39.04 -0.25 8.38
CA ARG A 231 -39.70 -0.16 9.70
C ARG A 231 -38.84 0.49 10.79
N ALA A 232 -37.56 0.14 10.88
CA ALA A 232 -36.74 0.47 12.02
C ALA A 232 -35.36 1.03 11.68
N THR A 233 -34.63 0.40 10.76
CA THR A 233 -33.27 0.81 10.42
C THR A 233 -33.27 1.81 9.26
N PRO A 234 -32.71 3.03 9.46
CA PRO A 234 -31.96 3.50 10.62
C PRO A 234 -32.79 4.32 11.62
N ALA A 235 -34.09 4.55 11.40
CA ALA A 235 -34.90 5.54 12.10
C ALA A 235 -35.00 5.33 13.63
N SER A 236 -34.82 4.09 14.12
CA SER A 236 -34.89 3.78 15.56
C SER A 236 -33.54 3.84 16.30
N TRP A 237 -32.46 4.27 15.62
CA TRP A 237 -31.11 4.25 16.16
C TRP A 237 -30.51 5.62 16.57
N PRO A 238 -31.10 6.79 16.18
CA PRO A 238 -30.65 8.07 16.71
C PRO A 238 -30.68 8.11 18.23
N GLY A 239 -29.64 8.70 18.84
CA GLY A 239 -29.48 8.75 20.30
C GLY A 239 -28.98 7.44 20.94
N SER A 240 -28.80 6.36 20.17
CA SER A 240 -28.25 5.10 20.66
C SER A 240 -26.70 5.12 20.71
N SER A 241 -26.10 4.24 21.52
CA SER A 241 -24.64 4.07 21.54
C SER A 241 -24.05 3.58 20.21
N LEU A 242 -24.87 3.05 19.30
CA LEU A 242 -24.47 2.60 17.96
C LEU A 242 -24.64 3.67 16.88
N GLN A 243 -25.18 4.85 17.19
CA GLN A 243 -25.35 5.94 16.24
C GLN A 243 -24.03 6.32 15.54
N ASP A 244 -22.89 6.20 16.24
CA ASP A 244 -21.59 6.50 15.67
C ASP A 244 -21.20 5.57 14.52
N LEU A 245 -21.75 4.35 14.47
CA LEU A 245 -21.53 3.36 13.41
C LEU A 245 -22.45 3.56 12.21
N LEU A 246 -23.42 4.46 12.27
CA LEU A 246 -24.26 4.85 11.13
C LEU A 246 -23.58 5.97 10.33
N PRO A 247 -23.78 6.04 9.00
CA PRO A 247 -23.13 7.03 8.15
C PRO A 247 -23.69 8.46 8.32
N PHE A 248 -24.79 8.63 9.06
CA PHE A 248 -25.57 9.86 9.11
C PHE A 248 -25.12 10.83 10.22
N ARG A 249 -25.28 12.14 9.95
CA ARG A 249 -25.20 13.20 10.96
C ARG A 249 -26.57 13.36 11.59
N GLY A 250 -26.68 13.05 12.88
CA GLY A 250 -27.94 13.19 13.62
C GLY A 250 -29.04 12.23 13.12
N ASP A 251 -30.27 12.72 13.08
CA ASP A 251 -31.45 11.95 12.70
C ASP A 251 -31.63 11.96 11.17
N PRO A 252 -31.48 10.80 10.48
CA PRO A 252 -31.56 10.75 9.04
C PRO A 252 -33.00 10.94 8.57
N GLN A 253 -33.25 11.98 7.77
CA GLN A 253 -34.51 12.17 7.06
C GLN A 253 -34.51 11.35 5.78
N LEU A 254 -34.81 10.06 5.91
CA LEU A 254 -34.82 9.13 4.78
C LEU A 254 -36.16 9.14 4.07
N VAL A 255 -36.14 9.38 2.78
CA VAL A 255 -37.30 9.32 1.89
C VAL A 255 -37.16 8.08 1.02
N ARG A 256 -38.25 7.39 0.76
CA ARG A 256 -38.26 6.31 -0.24
C ARG A 256 -38.06 6.90 -1.63
N TRP A 257 -37.35 6.17 -2.50
CA TRP A 257 -37.42 6.43 -3.94
C TRP A 257 -38.83 6.21 -4.45
N ASP A 258 -39.28 7.11 -5.28
CA ASP A 258 -40.61 7.10 -5.93
C ASP A 258 -40.61 6.34 -7.26
N GLU A 259 -39.44 5.91 -7.71
CA GLU A 259 -39.18 5.16 -8.94
C GLU A 259 -38.14 4.05 -8.70
N PRO A 260 -38.13 3.00 -9.55
CA PRO A 260 -37.09 1.98 -9.47
C PRO A 260 -35.69 2.58 -9.68
N VAL A 261 -34.69 1.98 -9.01
CA VAL A 261 -33.29 2.43 -9.08
C VAL A 261 -32.37 1.31 -9.49
N GLN A 262 -31.35 1.64 -10.26
CA GLN A 262 -30.24 0.76 -10.59
C GLN A 262 -29.07 1.01 -9.65
N VAL A 263 -28.29 -0.03 -9.36
CA VAL A 263 -27.07 0.06 -8.56
C VAL A 263 -25.90 0.35 -9.48
N ARG A 264 -25.17 1.41 -9.17
CA ARG A 264 -23.93 1.78 -9.85
C ARG A 264 -22.78 1.78 -8.85
N PRO A 265 -21.84 0.83 -8.94
CA PRO A 265 -20.61 0.87 -8.16
C PRO A 265 -19.81 2.15 -8.45
N THR A 266 -19.13 2.67 -7.44
CA THR A 266 -18.20 3.80 -7.59
C THR A 266 -16.81 3.29 -7.94
N ALA A 267 -15.95 4.16 -8.48
CA ALA A 267 -14.54 3.85 -8.71
C ALA A 267 -13.82 3.39 -7.42
N GLN A 268 -14.27 3.84 -6.25
CA GLN A 268 -13.73 3.38 -4.96
C GLN A 268 -14.09 1.91 -4.69
N ALA A 269 -15.34 1.50 -4.95
CA ALA A 269 -15.75 0.10 -4.79
C ALA A 269 -15.00 -0.81 -5.78
N GLU A 270 -14.82 -0.38 -7.00
CA GLU A 270 -14.05 -1.12 -8.01
C GLU A 270 -12.60 -1.30 -7.59
N ARG A 271 -11.97 -0.25 -7.08
CA ARG A 271 -10.61 -0.32 -6.51
C ARG A 271 -10.50 -1.28 -5.32
N LEU A 272 -11.54 -1.40 -4.50
CA LEU A 272 -11.59 -2.33 -3.38
C LEU A 272 -11.95 -3.76 -3.79
N GLY A 273 -12.23 -4.03 -5.07
CA GLY A 273 -12.71 -5.32 -5.56
C GLY A 273 -14.15 -5.64 -5.13
N LEU A 274 -14.92 -4.61 -4.72
CA LEU A 274 -16.28 -4.74 -4.23
C LEU A 274 -17.30 -4.55 -5.35
N LEU A 275 -18.47 -5.17 -5.17
CA LEU A 275 -19.66 -4.95 -6.01
C LEU A 275 -19.41 -5.23 -7.51
N ARG A 276 -18.51 -6.14 -7.82
CA ARG A 276 -18.27 -6.60 -9.18
C ARG A 276 -19.36 -7.56 -9.62
N LEU A 277 -20.28 -7.06 -10.43
CA LEU A 277 -21.47 -7.77 -10.85
C LEU A 277 -21.25 -8.75 -11.96
N GLN A 278 -20.20 -8.57 -12.71
CA GLN A 278 -19.94 -9.30 -13.91
C GLN A 278 -19.03 -10.47 -13.60
N ALA A 279 -19.47 -11.68 -13.94
CA ALA A 279 -18.57 -12.81 -13.98
C ALA A 279 -17.77 -12.71 -15.29
N ALA A 280 -16.46 -12.62 -15.19
CA ALA A 280 -15.55 -12.64 -16.35
C ALA A 280 -15.73 -13.89 -17.25
N SER A 281 -16.44 -14.93 -16.78
CA SER A 281 -16.53 -16.24 -17.42
C SER A 281 -17.92 -16.63 -17.95
N SER A 282 -18.95 -15.79 -17.84
CA SER A 282 -20.33 -16.26 -18.13
C SER A 282 -20.91 -15.87 -19.48
N GLY A 283 -20.13 -15.30 -20.40
CA GLY A 283 -20.64 -14.88 -21.73
C GLY A 283 -21.78 -13.84 -21.67
N ALA A 284 -22.11 -13.35 -20.47
CA ALA A 284 -23.06 -12.26 -20.27
C ALA A 284 -22.40 -10.95 -20.69
N ASP A 285 -23.18 -10.09 -21.37
CA ASP A 285 -22.75 -8.75 -21.75
C ASP A 285 -22.22 -8.00 -20.52
N PRO A 286 -20.94 -7.63 -20.50
CA PRO A 286 -20.35 -6.91 -19.38
C PRO A 286 -21.00 -5.54 -19.12
N THR A 287 -21.76 -5.01 -20.07
CA THR A 287 -22.45 -3.73 -19.97
C THR A 287 -23.91 -3.88 -19.52
N ALA A 288 -24.41 -5.12 -19.34
CA ALA A 288 -25.78 -5.34 -18.93
C ALA A 288 -26.03 -4.78 -17.52
N PRO A 289 -26.97 -3.85 -17.36
CA PRO A 289 -27.24 -3.24 -16.07
C PRO A 289 -27.77 -4.28 -15.07
N TRP A 290 -27.52 -4.03 -13.79
CA TRP A 290 -28.18 -4.80 -12.74
C TRP A 290 -29.68 -4.66 -12.85
N PRO A 291 -30.45 -5.68 -12.39
CA PRO A 291 -31.87 -5.51 -12.24
C PRO A 291 -32.20 -4.35 -11.32
N ALA A 292 -33.17 -3.55 -11.69
CA ALA A 292 -33.61 -2.43 -10.86
C ALA A 292 -34.15 -2.93 -9.51
N LEU A 293 -33.94 -2.12 -8.50
CA LEU A 293 -34.55 -2.26 -7.17
C LEU A 293 -35.84 -1.43 -7.17
N GLU A 294 -36.94 -2.04 -6.74
CA GLU A 294 -38.26 -1.37 -6.65
C GLU A 294 -38.37 -0.51 -5.38
N TRP A 295 -37.51 -0.79 -4.39
CA TRP A 295 -37.47 -0.04 -3.15
C TRP A 295 -36.03 0.22 -2.70
N ALA A 296 -35.75 1.48 -2.41
CA ALA A 296 -34.54 1.90 -1.72
C ALA A 296 -34.81 3.20 -0.94
N GLN A 297 -34.00 3.43 0.06
CA GLN A 297 -33.98 4.71 0.77
C GLN A 297 -33.17 5.70 -0.03
N ARG A 298 -33.72 6.89 -0.26
CA ARG A 298 -33.02 8.01 -0.88
C ARG A 298 -32.29 8.80 0.19
N VAL A 299 -30.99 8.64 0.24
CA VAL A 299 -30.11 9.31 1.20
C VAL A 299 -29.66 10.65 0.62
N ASP A 300 -29.86 11.72 1.37
CA ASP A 300 -29.27 13.02 1.04
C ASP A 300 -27.75 12.99 1.32
N PRO A 301 -26.89 13.22 0.31
CA PRO A 301 -25.44 13.28 0.51
C PRO A 301 -25.02 14.30 1.59
N GLY A 302 -25.75 15.41 1.74
CA GLY A 302 -25.51 16.43 2.75
C GLY A 302 -25.72 15.95 4.19
N SER A 303 -26.51 14.87 4.38
CA SER A 303 -26.74 14.24 5.69
C SER A 303 -25.62 13.32 6.15
N LEU A 304 -24.64 13.00 5.29
CA LEU A 304 -23.57 12.08 5.61
C LEU A 304 -22.45 12.74 6.44
N LYS A 305 -21.80 11.94 7.28
CA LYS A 305 -20.58 12.35 7.99
C LYS A 305 -19.43 12.58 6.99
N PRO A 306 -18.49 13.50 7.22
CA PRO A 306 -17.40 13.81 6.27
C PRO A 306 -16.48 12.64 5.93
N ILE A 307 -16.38 11.66 6.85
CA ILE A 307 -15.53 10.47 6.73
C ILE A 307 -16.17 9.32 5.96
N VAL A 308 -17.42 9.50 5.50
CA VAL A 308 -18.17 8.45 4.81
C VAL A 308 -17.73 8.34 3.36
N GLU A 309 -17.39 7.14 2.96
CA GLU A 309 -17.15 6.76 1.56
C GLU A 309 -18.44 6.19 0.96
N THR A 310 -18.76 6.57 -0.27
CA THR A 310 -19.83 5.95 -1.04
C THR A 310 -19.25 4.86 -1.94
N TRP A 311 -19.69 3.62 -1.74
CA TRP A 311 -19.24 2.47 -2.54
C TRP A 311 -20.19 2.14 -3.68
N ALA A 312 -21.49 2.46 -3.54
CA ALA A 312 -22.42 2.40 -4.66
C ALA A 312 -23.47 3.50 -4.57
N GLU A 313 -23.97 3.89 -5.74
CA GLU A 313 -25.05 4.84 -5.89
C GLU A 313 -26.31 4.16 -6.42
N ALA A 314 -27.47 4.60 -5.95
CA ALA A 314 -28.74 4.37 -6.58
C ALA A 314 -28.94 5.39 -7.71
N VAL A 315 -29.20 4.90 -8.91
CA VAL A 315 -29.48 5.74 -10.10
C VAL A 315 -30.92 5.48 -10.51
N ALA A 316 -31.75 6.51 -10.52
CA ALA A 316 -33.13 6.41 -10.96
C ALA A 316 -33.21 5.96 -12.42
N THR A 317 -34.15 5.04 -12.74
CA THR A 317 -34.27 4.49 -14.11
C THR A 317 -34.86 5.49 -15.09
N ASP A 318 -35.76 6.35 -14.63
CA ASP A 318 -36.50 7.30 -15.46
C ASP A 318 -35.89 8.70 -15.47
N THR A 319 -34.96 8.97 -14.55
CA THR A 319 -34.29 10.25 -14.40
C THR A 319 -32.79 10.05 -14.20
N THR A 320 -32.01 11.14 -14.22
CA THR A 320 -30.57 11.08 -13.91
C THR A 320 -30.27 11.33 -12.44
N ARG A 321 -31.30 11.27 -11.57
CA ARG A 321 -31.11 11.47 -10.13
C ARG A 321 -30.28 10.34 -9.54
N THR A 322 -29.31 10.69 -8.71
CA THR A 322 -28.45 9.76 -8.00
C THR A 322 -28.45 10.04 -6.52
N ALA A 323 -28.28 9.01 -5.71
CA ALA A 323 -28.06 9.13 -4.27
C ALA A 323 -27.20 7.96 -3.77
N PRO A 324 -26.49 8.10 -2.63
CA PRO A 324 -25.74 7.01 -2.02
C PRO A 324 -26.64 5.82 -1.70
N LEU A 325 -26.19 4.60 -2.06
CA LEU A 325 -26.89 3.35 -1.77
C LEU A 325 -26.08 2.47 -0.81
N VAL A 326 -24.77 2.33 -1.05
CA VAL A 326 -23.87 1.61 -0.16
C VAL A 326 -22.83 2.61 0.32
N MET A 327 -22.78 2.79 1.63
CA MET A 327 -21.89 3.75 2.30
C MET A 327 -21.08 3.05 3.37
N ALA A 328 -19.86 3.50 3.61
CA ALA A 328 -19.02 2.95 4.66
C ALA A 328 -18.23 4.03 5.38
N LEU A 329 -17.83 3.73 6.61
CA LEU A 329 -16.94 4.58 7.41
C LEU A 329 -16.01 3.71 8.25
N LYS A 330 -14.80 4.19 8.47
CA LYS A 330 -13.88 3.61 9.45
C LYS A 330 -14.28 4.04 10.86
N PHE A 331 -14.25 3.08 11.80
CA PHE A 331 -14.54 3.34 13.19
C PHE A 331 -13.55 2.58 14.09
N GLY A 332 -12.56 3.29 14.61
CA GLY A 332 -11.46 2.64 15.31
C GLY A 332 -10.70 1.68 14.39
N ALA A 333 -10.50 0.45 14.83
CA ALA A 333 -9.89 -0.60 14.04
C ALA A 333 -10.86 -1.24 13.01
N GLY A 334 -12.19 -1.08 13.19
CA GLY A 334 -13.20 -1.70 12.36
C GLY A 334 -13.75 -0.79 11.26
N THR A 335 -14.74 -1.33 10.55
CA THR A 335 -15.45 -0.63 9.48
C THR A 335 -16.94 -0.86 9.64
N ALA A 336 -17.74 0.20 9.54
CA ALA A 336 -19.19 0.10 9.47
C ALA A 336 -19.67 0.45 8.07
N ALA A 337 -20.57 -0.37 7.52
CA ALA A 337 -21.20 -0.12 6.24
C ALA A 337 -22.72 -0.09 6.37
N TYR A 338 -23.36 0.65 5.47
CA TYR A 338 -24.81 0.79 5.40
C TYR A 338 -25.29 0.57 3.98
N VAL A 339 -26.24 -0.35 3.81
CA VAL A 339 -26.94 -0.62 2.55
C VAL A 339 -28.36 -0.07 2.63
N ALA A 340 -28.68 0.90 1.80
CA ALA A 340 -29.93 1.65 1.84
C ALA A 340 -31.12 0.94 1.14
N THR A 341 -31.13 -0.39 1.12
CA THR A 341 -32.19 -1.23 0.56
C THR A 341 -32.25 -2.61 1.22
N ASP A 342 -33.38 -3.27 1.15
CA ASP A 342 -33.58 -4.67 1.49
C ASP A 342 -34.24 -5.46 0.33
N GLU A 343 -33.95 -5.06 -0.89
CA GLU A 343 -34.53 -5.69 -2.10
C GLU A 343 -33.53 -6.42 -2.99
N THR A 344 -32.32 -6.67 -2.54
CA THR A 344 -31.33 -7.38 -3.35
C THR A 344 -31.75 -8.82 -3.69
N TRP A 345 -32.64 -9.39 -2.90
CA TRP A 345 -33.24 -10.70 -3.16
C TRP A 345 -33.94 -10.80 -4.53
N ARG A 346 -34.42 -9.68 -5.09
CA ARG A 346 -35.07 -9.64 -6.41
C ARG A 346 -34.12 -9.96 -7.55
N TRP A 347 -32.83 -9.74 -7.38
CA TRP A 347 -31.83 -10.03 -8.40
C TRP A 347 -31.69 -11.52 -8.74
N ARG A 348 -32.25 -12.38 -7.90
CA ARG A 348 -32.31 -13.82 -8.12
C ARG A 348 -33.31 -14.20 -9.21
N SER A 349 -34.31 -13.36 -9.47
CA SER A 349 -35.36 -13.64 -10.43
C SER A 349 -34.82 -13.79 -11.84
N GLY A 350 -34.91 -14.99 -12.40
CA GLY A 350 -34.43 -15.32 -13.75
C GLY A 350 -32.89 -15.37 -13.94
N ARG A 351 -32.11 -15.10 -12.89
CA ARG A 351 -30.63 -15.04 -12.96
C ARG A 351 -29.91 -15.93 -11.94
N GLY A 352 -30.63 -16.66 -11.14
CA GLY A 352 -30.07 -17.49 -10.06
C GLY A 352 -29.48 -16.65 -8.91
N GLU A 353 -28.65 -17.27 -8.10
CA GLU A 353 -28.13 -16.67 -6.86
C GLU A 353 -26.91 -15.77 -7.06
N GLY A 354 -26.21 -15.91 -8.18
CA GLY A 354 -24.94 -15.27 -8.45
C GLY A 354 -24.90 -13.74 -8.27
N PRO A 355 -25.89 -12.96 -8.71
CA PRO A 355 -25.89 -11.51 -8.49
C PRO A 355 -25.91 -11.13 -7.01
N GLN A 356 -26.74 -11.80 -6.20
CA GLN A 356 -26.83 -11.53 -4.76
C GLN A 356 -25.56 -11.95 -4.02
N GLU A 357 -24.99 -13.10 -4.39
CA GLU A 357 -23.72 -13.59 -3.86
C GLU A 357 -22.58 -12.59 -4.14
N ARG A 358 -22.43 -12.14 -5.40
CA ARG A 358 -21.43 -11.15 -5.80
C ARG A 358 -21.58 -9.78 -5.12
N PHE A 359 -22.77 -9.47 -4.64
CA PHE A 359 -22.99 -8.26 -3.86
C PHE A 359 -22.60 -8.43 -2.39
N TRP A 360 -23.13 -9.46 -1.72
CA TRP A 360 -23.01 -9.59 -0.27
C TRP A 360 -21.70 -10.21 0.19
N ILE A 361 -21.21 -11.26 -0.48
CA ILE A 361 -20.04 -11.99 0.02
C ILE A 361 -18.76 -11.14 0.01
N PRO A 362 -18.40 -10.43 -1.07
CA PRO A 362 -17.24 -9.53 -1.05
C PRO A 362 -17.39 -8.42 0.00
N LEU A 363 -18.59 -7.88 0.18
CA LEU A 363 -18.85 -6.84 1.18
C LEU A 363 -18.62 -7.36 2.62
N VAL A 364 -19.19 -8.52 2.96
CA VAL A 364 -19.01 -9.17 4.27
C VAL A 364 -17.53 -9.50 4.51
N ARG A 365 -16.85 -10.09 3.52
CA ARG A 365 -15.41 -10.43 3.61
C ARG A 365 -14.54 -9.19 3.80
N HIS A 366 -14.81 -8.12 3.06
CA HIS A 366 -14.09 -6.86 3.21
C HIS A 366 -14.24 -6.27 4.62
N LEU A 367 -15.47 -6.25 5.16
CA LEU A 367 -15.73 -5.75 6.51
C LEU A 367 -15.04 -6.57 7.60
N ALA A 368 -14.85 -7.87 7.37
CA ALA A 368 -14.19 -8.77 8.31
C ALA A 368 -12.68 -8.57 8.41
N ARG A 369 -12.03 -7.96 7.41
CA ARG A 369 -10.56 -7.82 7.37
C ARG A 369 -9.99 -7.09 8.58
N GLY A 370 -10.74 -6.14 9.14
CA GLY A 370 -10.33 -5.43 10.34
C GLY A 370 -10.14 -6.35 11.56
N SER A 371 -10.96 -7.40 11.69
CA SER A 371 -10.87 -8.36 12.80
C SER A 371 -9.62 -9.23 12.73
N LEU A 372 -9.05 -9.45 11.55
CA LEU A 372 -7.79 -10.19 11.39
C LEU A 372 -6.60 -9.41 11.93
N ALA A 373 -6.63 -8.09 11.79
CA ALA A 373 -5.62 -7.22 12.38
C ALA A 373 -5.78 -7.08 13.90
N GLY A 374 -7.03 -7.21 14.39
CA GLY A 374 -7.38 -7.06 15.82
C GLY A 374 -7.50 -8.37 16.61
N SER A 375 -7.38 -9.54 15.96
CA SER A 375 -7.54 -10.83 16.65
C SER A 375 -6.32 -11.15 17.53
N ARG A 376 -6.42 -10.78 18.80
CA ARG A 376 -5.42 -10.96 19.84
C ARG A 376 -5.22 -12.43 20.30
N GLN A 377 -5.74 -13.41 19.61
CA GLN A 377 -5.61 -14.82 20.01
C GLN A 377 -4.35 -15.49 19.47
N GLU A 378 -3.77 -14.95 18.41
CA GLU A 378 -2.47 -15.40 17.90
C GLU A 378 -1.49 -14.23 17.88
N PRO A 379 -0.28 -14.40 18.37
CA PRO A 379 0.74 -13.38 18.26
C PRO A 379 0.98 -13.02 16.80
N THR A 380 1.07 -11.73 16.49
CA THR A 380 1.35 -11.26 15.15
C THR A 380 2.43 -10.20 15.18
N LEU A 381 3.41 -10.37 14.30
CA LEU A 381 4.44 -9.37 14.04
C LEU A 381 4.07 -8.63 12.74
N ASP A 382 4.05 -7.32 12.80
CA ASP A 382 3.70 -6.47 11.67
C ASP A 382 4.71 -5.33 11.51
N VAL A 383 5.00 -4.96 10.26
CA VAL A 383 5.93 -3.87 9.91
C VAL A 383 5.24 -2.92 8.96
N GLN A 384 5.13 -1.65 9.35
CA GLN A 384 4.43 -0.64 8.55
C GLN A 384 5.26 0.65 8.42
N PRO A 385 5.30 1.21 7.21
CA PRO A 385 4.81 0.67 5.93
C PRO A 385 5.64 -0.52 5.44
N ALA A 386 5.06 -1.39 4.59
CA ALA A 386 5.74 -2.59 4.08
C ALA A 386 6.81 -2.28 3.01
N VAL A 387 6.80 -1.07 2.47
CA VAL A 387 7.78 -0.57 1.51
C VAL A 387 8.24 0.79 1.95
N VAL A 388 9.55 0.98 2.02
CA VAL A 388 10.19 2.23 2.42
C VAL A 388 11.46 2.46 1.61
N VAL A 389 11.99 3.67 1.71
CA VAL A 389 13.33 3.99 1.22
C VAL A 389 14.37 3.82 2.35
N VAL A 390 15.63 3.73 1.95
CA VAL A 390 16.76 3.65 2.90
C VAL A 390 16.68 4.80 3.92
N GLU A 391 16.94 4.47 5.20
CA GLU A 391 16.87 5.39 6.35
C GLU A 391 15.46 5.89 6.71
N GLN A 392 14.42 5.54 5.98
CA GLN A 392 13.05 5.84 6.37
C GLN A 392 12.60 4.95 7.53
N ALA A 393 12.08 5.56 8.59
CA ALA A 393 11.64 4.85 9.78
C ALA A 393 10.39 4.01 9.52
N VAL A 394 10.42 2.73 9.93
CA VAL A 394 9.28 1.82 9.96
C VAL A 394 8.86 1.55 11.40
N ARG A 395 7.57 1.33 11.60
CA ARG A 395 7.02 0.89 12.87
C ARG A 395 6.88 -0.63 12.87
N ILE A 396 7.43 -1.27 13.88
CA ILE A 396 7.31 -2.71 14.11
C ILE A 396 6.38 -2.91 15.29
N THR A 397 5.38 -3.76 15.11
CA THR A 397 4.34 -4.00 16.11
C THR A 397 4.21 -5.49 16.37
N LEU A 398 4.23 -5.88 17.63
CA LEU A 398 3.96 -7.25 18.07
C LEU A 398 2.68 -7.25 18.91
N ASP A 399 1.63 -7.84 18.36
CA ASP A 399 0.29 -7.94 18.96
C ASP A 399 0.01 -9.36 19.47
N GLY A 400 -1.05 -9.51 20.29
CA GLY A 400 -1.57 -10.82 20.71
C GLY A 400 -0.83 -11.50 21.84
N VAL A 401 0.17 -10.87 22.45
CA VAL A 401 1.02 -11.48 23.50
C VAL A 401 0.50 -11.27 24.94
N GLY A 402 -0.49 -10.41 25.14
CA GLY A 402 -1.35 -10.28 26.33
C GLY A 402 -0.69 -10.49 27.71
N GLY A 403 0.44 -9.85 28.01
CA GLY A 403 1.11 -9.98 29.32
C GLY A 403 1.94 -11.26 29.50
N LEU A 404 2.09 -12.06 28.45
CA LEU A 404 2.92 -13.29 28.44
C LEU A 404 4.41 -13.00 28.28
N LEU A 405 4.76 -11.80 27.81
CA LEU A 405 6.14 -11.41 27.54
C LEU A 405 6.63 -10.30 28.48
N ALA A 406 7.93 -10.15 28.56
CA ALA A 406 8.58 -9.06 29.29
C ALA A 406 8.20 -7.69 28.69
N ASP A 407 8.39 -6.62 29.47
CA ASP A 407 8.15 -5.24 29.02
C ASP A 407 8.97 -4.86 27.77
N ARG A 408 10.01 -5.60 27.49
CA ARG A 408 10.88 -5.43 26.33
C ARG A 408 11.06 -6.76 25.60
N VAL A 409 10.80 -6.74 24.29
CA VAL A 409 10.96 -7.89 23.38
C VAL A 409 11.97 -7.53 22.31
N VAL A 410 12.79 -8.50 21.87
CA VAL A 410 13.77 -8.31 20.81
C VAL A 410 13.29 -9.01 19.55
N VAL A 411 13.27 -8.25 18.44
CA VAL A 411 13.00 -8.73 17.10
C VAL A 411 14.27 -8.61 16.28
N GLN A 412 14.61 -9.66 15.57
CA GLN A 412 15.74 -9.68 14.64
C GLN A 412 15.28 -9.26 13.26
N ALA A 413 15.84 -8.18 12.74
CA ALA A 413 15.74 -7.81 11.33
C ALA A 413 16.90 -8.46 10.58
N ARG A 414 16.62 -9.25 9.53
CA ARG A 414 17.61 -9.93 8.71
C ARG A 414 17.37 -9.64 7.25
N ARG A 415 18.39 -9.23 6.52
CA ARG A 415 18.33 -9.10 5.07
C ARG A 415 18.23 -10.49 4.43
N GLN A 416 17.41 -10.62 3.39
CA GLN A 416 17.10 -11.93 2.77
C GLN A 416 18.35 -12.64 2.20
N ASP A 417 19.35 -11.89 1.73
CA ASP A 417 20.62 -12.41 1.26
C ASP A 417 21.55 -12.87 2.40
N GLY A 418 21.14 -12.68 3.65
CA GLY A 418 21.90 -13.06 4.85
C GLY A 418 23.11 -12.18 5.15
N SER A 419 23.35 -11.12 4.39
CA SER A 419 24.53 -10.27 4.51
C SER A 419 24.52 -9.37 5.75
N GLU A 420 23.34 -9.08 6.30
CA GLU A 420 23.17 -8.12 7.39
C GLU A 420 22.05 -8.54 8.35
N THR A 421 22.28 -8.29 9.64
CA THR A 421 21.34 -8.60 10.72
C THR A 421 21.36 -7.46 11.73
N ALA A 422 20.20 -7.04 12.21
CA ALA A 422 20.05 -6.03 13.26
C ALA A 422 19.04 -6.51 14.30
N GLU A 423 19.23 -6.08 15.55
CA GLU A 423 18.28 -6.33 16.63
C GLU A 423 17.47 -5.07 16.93
N VAL A 424 16.15 -5.21 16.95
CA VAL A 424 15.22 -4.13 17.24
C VAL A 424 14.48 -4.42 18.53
N SER A 425 14.55 -3.49 19.47
CA SER A 425 13.82 -3.58 20.74
C SER A 425 12.42 -3.02 20.62
N LEU A 426 11.43 -3.83 20.92
CA LEU A 426 10.04 -3.40 21.06
C LEU A 426 9.73 -3.18 22.54
N GLN A 427 8.99 -2.13 22.88
CA GLN A 427 8.56 -1.81 24.22
C GLN A 427 7.06 -2.03 24.40
N ALA A 428 6.65 -2.52 25.55
CA ALA A 428 5.24 -2.72 25.88
C ALA A 428 4.52 -1.38 26.02
N GLY A 429 3.46 -1.20 25.24
CA GLY A 429 2.54 -0.08 25.33
C GLY A 429 1.35 -0.35 26.27
N PRO A 430 0.53 0.68 26.57
CA PRO A 430 -0.61 0.58 27.52
C PRO A 430 -1.67 -0.45 27.10
N SER A 431 -1.72 -0.81 25.82
CA SER A 431 -2.67 -1.78 25.25
C SER A 431 -2.20 -3.23 25.32
N GLY A 432 -1.01 -3.52 25.90
CA GLY A 432 -0.37 -4.83 25.85
C GLY A 432 0.24 -5.19 24.49
N ARG A 433 0.36 -4.22 23.60
CA ARG A 433 1.03 -4.25 22.30
C ARG A 433 2.49 -3.83 22.52
N HIS A 434 3.42 -4.51 21.89
CA HIS A 434 4.82 -4.09 21.88
C HIS A 434 5.10 -3.33 20.58
N GLU A 435 5.72 -2.17 20.69
CA GLU A 435 6.02 -1.32 19.55
C GLU A 435 7.48 -0.88 19.55
N GLY A 436 8.05 -0.78 18.35
CA GLY A 436 9.39 -0.26 18.13
C GLY A 436 9.49 0.46 16.79
N VAL A 437 10.53 1.26 16.64
CA VAL A 437 10.83 1.97 15.40
C VAL A 437 12.24 1.58 14.97
N TRP A 438 12.39 1.33 13.68
CA TRP A 438 13.67 0.99 13.10
C TRP A 438 13.79 1.65 11.71
N ALA A 439 15.02 2.03 11.33
CA ALA A 439 15.30 2.56 10.01
C ALA A 439 16.28 1.63 9.30
N PRO A 440 15.94 1.12 8.11
CA PRO A 440 16.79 0.20 7.36
C PRO A 440 18.05 0.92 6.84
N PRO A 441 19.25 0.37 7.08
CA PRO A 441 20.50 1.01 6.66
C PRO A 441 20.80 0.82 5.17
N ARG A 442 20.17 -0.15 4.51
CA ARG A 442 20.42 -0.50 3.10
C ARG A 442 19.18 -1.01 2.40
N GLU A 443 19.18 -0.87 1.07
CA GLU A 443 18.17 -1.44 0.17
C GLU A 443 18.14 -2.98 0.21
N GLY A 444 16.99 -3.54 -0.15
CA GLY A 444 16.78 -4.99 -0.24
C GLY A 444 15.53 -5.45 0.51
N VAL A 445 15.29 -6.75 0.51
CA VAL A 445 14.19 -7.35 1.26
C VAL A 445 14.69 -7.75 2.64
N TRP A 446 13.98 -7.28 3.66
CA TRP A 446 14.27 -7.56 5.06
C TRP A 446 13.16 -8.41 5.65
N GLU A 447 13.54 -9.35 6.49
CA GLU A 447 12.65 -10.24 7.21
C GLU A 447 12.83 -10.01 8.72
N PHE A 448 11.71 -9.83 9.42
CA PHE A 448 11.69 -9.62 10.87
C PHE A 448 11.21 -10.89 11.56
N ARG A 449 11.98 -11.36 12.53
CA ARG A 449 11.66 -12.55 13.34
C ARG A 449 11.73 -12.22 14.83
N CYS A 450 10.73 -12.62 15.58
CA CYS A 450 10.77 -12.55 17.04
C CYS A 450 11.63 -13.69 17.58
N LEU A 451 12.57 -13.37 18.48
CA LEU A 451 13.49 -14.34 19.05
C LEU A 451 13.02 -14.93 20.40
N GLU A 452 11.84 -14.54 20.87
CA GLU A 452 11.32 -14.97 22.16
C GLU A 452 10.91 -16.44 22.17
N ALA A 453 11.45 -17.20 23.14
CA ALA A 453 11.20 -18.64 23.26
C ALA A 453 9.72 -19.01 23.50
N GLY A 454 8.90 -18.06 23.96
CA GLY A 454 7.46 -18.24 24.15
C GLY A 454 6.61 -18.16 22.87
N LEU A 455 7.21 -17.80 21.73
CA LEU A 455 6.51 -17.57 20.46
C LEU A 455 7.17 -18.33 19.28
N PRO A 456 7.32 -19.67 19.35
CA PRO A 456 8.10 -20.41 18.37
C PRO A 456 7.48 -20.45 16.95
N ASN A 457 6.18 -20.18 16.83
CA ASN A 457 5.44 -20.27 15.57
C ASN A 457 5.01 -18.90 15.02
N LEU A 458 5.62 -17.81 15.51
CA LEU A 458 5.30 -16.49 14.99
C LEU A 458 5.83 -16.33 13.56
N GLU A 459 4.92 -16.03 12.64
CA GLU A 459 5.31 -15.79 11.25
C GLU A 459 6.17 -14.54 11.13
N PRO A 460 7.23 -14.59 10.30
CA PRO A 460 8.07 -13.43 10.08
C PRO A 460 7.34 -12.36 9.28
N ALA A 461 7.63 -11.08 9.55
CA ALA A 461 7.14 -9.95 8.78
C ALA A 461 8.16 -9.51 7.73
N GLY A 462 7.70 -9.12 6.54
CA GLY A 462 8.54 -8.64 5.44
C GLY A 462 8.58 -7.11 5.33
N LEU A 463 9.70 -6.58 4.86
CA LEU A 463 9.89 -5.17 4.52
C LEU A 463 10.71 -5.05 3.23
N VAL A 464 10.23 -4.30 2.28
CA VAL A 464 10.97 -3.95 1.06
C VAL A 464 11.58 -2.57 1.21
N VAL A 465 12.89 -2.49 1.10
CA VAL A 465 13.65 -1.23 1.20
C VAL A 465 14.23 -0.88 -0.17
N ARG A 466 13.89 0.29 -0.69
CA ARG A 466 14.35 0.78 -1.98
C ARG A 466 15.40 1.89 -1.81
N SER A 467 16.24 2.07 -2.80
CA SER A 467 17.13 3.22 -2.87
C SER A 467 16.38 4.46 -3.33
N GLU A 468 16.55 5.59 -2.66
CA GLU A 468 16.19 6.92 -3.19
C GLU A 468 17.30 7.45 -4.08
N ASP A 469 17.62 6.78 -5.16
CA ASP A 469 18.51 7.36 -6.15
C ASP A 469 17.66 8.16 -7.17
N PRO A 470 17.67 9.51 -7.11
CA PRO A 470 16.89 10.33 -8.05
C PRO A 470 17.35 10.12 -9.50
N GLU A 471 18.61 9.70 -9.70
CA GLU A 471 19.15 9.41 -11.02
C GLU A 471 18.58 8.09 -11.59
N ARG A 472 18.24 7.13 -10.73
CA ARG A 472 17.53 5.89 -11.16
C ARG A 472 16.05 6.12 -11.41
N LEU A 473 15.43 7.03 -10.65
CA LEU A 473 13.99 7.35 -10.81
C LEU A 473 13.72 8.14 -12.08
N ASP A 474 14.67 8.96 -12.54
CA ASP A 474 14.60 9.69 -13.81
C ASP A 474 15.98 9.72 -14.48
N ALA A 475 16.29 8.62 -15.18
CA ALA A 475 17.55 8.43 -15.89
C ALA A 475 17.62 9.23 -17.21
N ARG A 476 16.65 10.10 -17.50
CA ARG A 476 16.64 10.89 -18.72
C ARG A 476 17.67 12.04 -18.65
N PRO A 477 18.60 12.09 -19.59
CA PRO A 477 19.54 13.20 -19.64
C PRO A 477 18.82 14.49 -20.07
N ASP A 478 18.95 15.53 -19.26
CA ASP A 478 18.38 16.85 -19.57
C ASP A 478 19.29 17.62 -20.55
N HIS A 479 19.21 17.25 -21.82
CA HIS A 479 19.97 17.92 -22.90
C HIS A 479 19.60 19.39 -23.03
N ALA A 480 18.36 19.79 -22.66
CA ALA A 480 17.93 21.16 -22.72
C ALA A 480 18.64 22.03 -21.66
N ALA A 481 18.71 21.55 -20.41
CA ALA A 481 19.43 22.23 -19.33
C ALA A 481 20.94 22.31 -19.62
N LEU A 482 21.53 21.24 -20.15
CA LEU A 482 22.94 21.21 -20.56
C LEU A 482 23.21 22.23 -21.67
N THR A 483 22.34 22.32 -22.68
CA THR A 483 22.45 23.31 -23.75
C THR A 483 22.34 24.74 -23.23
N GLN A 484 21.38 25.00 -22.36
CA GLN A 484 21.21 26.31 -21.72
C GLN A 484 22.45 26.71 -20.91
N LEU A 485 23.03 25.76 -20.16
CA LEU A 485 24.26 26.01 -19.40
C LEU A 485 25.42 26.42 -20.31
N ALA A 486 25.65 25.69 -21.41
CA ALA A 486 26.71 26.02 -22.37
C ALA A 486 26.50 27.41 -22.99
N LEU A 487 25.29 27.73 -23.45
CA LEU A 487 24.95 29.02 -24.02
C LEU A 487 25.12 30.17 -23.02
N ALA A 488 24.64 29.97 -21.78
CA ALA A 488 24.70 30.99 -20.74
C ALA A 488 26.14 31.30 -20.27
N THR A 489 27.06 30.36 -20.45
CA THR A 489 28.49 30.53 -20.09
C THR A 489 29.40 30.82 -21.30
N ALA A 490 28.84 31.17 -22.46
CA ALA A 490 29.53 31.38 -23.72
C ALA A 490 30.42 30.18 -24.14
N GLY A 491 29.99 28.97 -23.81
CA GLY A 491 30.56 27.70 -24.26
C GLY A 491 29.92 27.18 -25.54
N SER A 492 30.23 25.95 -25.91
CA SER A 492 29.67 25.25 -27.08
C SER A 492 29.02 23.93 -26.73
N VAL A 493 28.09 23.46 -27.57
CA VAL A 493 27.46 22.15 -27.48
C VAL A 493 27.94 21.33 -28.68
N SER A 494 28.51 20.15 -28.42
CA SER A 494 28.87 19.19 -29.47
C SER A 494 27.87 18.02 -29.41
N LEU A 495 26.98 17.89 -30.40
CA LEU A 495 25.98 16.85 -30.47
C LEU A 495 26.50 15.51 -31.00
N ASP A 496 27.61 15.54 -31.75
CA ASP A 496 28.10 14.34 -32.46
C ASP A 496 29.13 13.52 -31.64
N GLY A 497 29.37 13.90 -30.37
CA GLY A 497 30.36 13.22 -29.52
C GLY A 497 31.80 13.36 -29.99
N ASP A 498 32.06 14.22 -30.97
CA ASP A 498 33.41 14.46 -31.53
C ASP A 498 34.25 15.31 -30.58
N LEU A 499 34.96 14.62 -29.70
CA LEU A 499 35.87 15.22 -28.72
C LEU A 499 37.12 15.84 -29.37
N GLU A 500 37.55 15.37 -30.57
CA GLU A 500 38.71 15.92 -31.26
C GLU A 500 38.41 17.32 -31.79
N THR A 501 37.24 17.51 -32.42
CA THR A 501 36.82 18.84 -32.89
C THR A 501 36.59 19.78 -31.72
N LEU A 502 36.03 19.30 -30.62
CA LEU A 502 35.86 20.08 -29.40
C LEU A 502 37.20 20.51 -28.83
N ALA A 503 38.18 19.60 -28.74
CA ALA A 503 39.53 19.89 -28.22
C ALA A 503 40.26 20.98 -29.03
N VAL A 504 40.09 20.98 -30.36
CA VAL A 504 40.64 21.97 -31.25
C VAL A 504 39.95 23.33 -31.11
N SER A 505 38.66 23.34 -30.80
CA SER A 505 37.86 24.57 -30.63
C SER A 505 38.07 25.28 -29.28
N LEU A 506 38.65 24.59 -28.30
CA LEU A 506 38.89 25.18 -26.98
C LEU A 506 39.96 26.27 -27.07
N PRO A 507 39.77 27.48 -26.49
CA PRO A 507 40.74 28.52 -26.47
C PRO A 507 41.98 28.08 -25.67
N ASP A 508 43.17 28.20 -26.29
CA ASP A 508 44.43 27.96 -25.58
C ASP A 508 44.67 29.08 -24.54
N ARG A 509 44.40 28.76 -23.30
CA ARG A 509 44.68 29.62 -22.13
C ARG A 509 45.91 29.13 -21.37
N SER A 510 46.84 28.51 -22.06
CA SER A 510 48.10 28.09 -21.44
C SER A 510 48.84 29.28 -20.85
N VAL A 511 49.04 29.28 -19.57
CA VAL A 511 49.87 30.28 -18.87
C VAL A 511 51.26 29.70 -18.67
N LEU A 512 52.24 30.30 -19.35
CA LEU A 512 53.61 29.94 -19.12
C LEU A 512 54.05 30.40 -17.72
N ILE A 513 54.02 29.50 -16.77
CA ILE A 513 54.56 29.73 -15.43
C ILE A 513 56.10 29.55 -15.52
N ARG A 514 56.82 30.67 -15.66
CA ARG A 514 58.28 30.66 -15.54
C ARG A 514 58.63 30.50 -14.08
N GLN A 515 59.02 29.35 -13.66
CA GLN A 515 59.67 29.14 -12.38
C GLN A 515 61.17 29.39 -12.55
N PRO A 516 61.74 30.44 -11.93
CA PRO A 516 63.14 30.62 -11.95
C PRO A 516 63.80 29.47 -11.16
N ILE A 517 64.54 28.63 -11.89
CA ILE A 517 65.34 27.59 -11.26
C ILE A 517 66.68 28.25 -10.84
N THR A 518 66.76 28.64 -9.59
CA THR A 518 68.02 29.11 -9.00
C THR A 518 68.88 27.91 -8.62
N LYS A 519 70.03 27.74 -9.31
CA LYS A 519 71.05 26.76 -8.90
C LYS A 519 72.07 27.46 -8.03
N PRO A 520 72.32 27.04 -6.80
CA PRO A 520 73.34 27.61 -5.96
C PRO A 520 74.71 27.33 -6.56
N LEU A 521 75.43 28.40 -6.95
CA LEU A 521 76.78 28.29 -7.57
C LEU A 521 77.82 27.80 -6.59
N TRP A 522 77.63 28.05 -5.30
CA TRP A 522 78.61 27.67 -4.27
C TRP A 522 78.76 26.16 -4.09
N ASN A 523 77.77 25.39 -4.49
CA ASN A 523 77.73 23.91 -4.36
C ASN A 523 78.19 23.18 -5.64
N LEU A 524 78.85 23.86 -6.56
CA LEU A 524 79.38 23.25 -7.77
C LEU A 524 80.84 22.75 -7.54
N TRP A 525 81.11 21.51 -7.96
CA TRP A 525 82.38 20.83 -7.73
C TRP A 525 83.65 21.68 -8.13
N TRP A 526 83.57 22.49 -9.19
CA TRP A 526 84.64 23.30 -9.66
C TRP A 526 84.98 24.47 -8.70
N ILE A 527 84.03 24.95 -7.87
CA ILE A 527 84.29 25.91 -6.80
C ILE A 527 85.20 25.30 -5.72
N TYR A 528 84.85 24.05 -5.34
CA TYR A 528 85.69 23.30 -4.40
C TYR A 528 87.07 22.99 -5.00
N ALA A 529 87.13 22.70 -6.31
CA ALA A 529 88.38 22.48 -7.01
C ALA A 529 89.23 23.79 -7.06
N ALA A 530 88.62 24.96 -7.38
CA ALA A 530 89.27 26.25 -7.36
C ALA A 530 89.83 26.61 -5.97
N LEU A 531 89.02 26.37 -4.92
CA LEU A 531 89.45 26.55 -3.54
C LEU A 531 90.65 25.64 -3.21
N GLY A 532 90.63 24.40 -3.61
CA GLY A 532 91.69 23.43 -3.44
C GLY A 532 93.01 23.88 -4.16
N VAL A 533 92.86 24.38 -5.39
CA VAL A 533 93.98 24.89 -6.16
C VAL A 533 94.59 26.14 -5.50
N THR A 534 93.78 27.09 -5.02
CA THR A 534 94.28 28.30 -4.32
C THR A 534 95.00 27.95 -3.02
N LEU A 535 94.41 27.00 -2.22
CA LEU A 535 95.10 26.54 -1.02
C LEU A 535 96.40 25.80 -1.32
N LEU A 536 96.42 25.00 -2.38
CA LEU A 536 97.66 24.34 -2.84
C LEU A 536 98.70 25.35 -3.29
N ALA A 537 98.32 26.37 -4.06
CA ALA A 537 99.18 27.43 -4.51
C ALA A 537 99.75 28.26 -3.33
N GLU A 538 98.92 28.56 -2.36
CA GLU A 538 99.36 29.22 -1.12
C GLU A 538 100.36 28.35 -0.35
N TRP A 539 100.08 27.09 -0.20
CA TRP A 539 100.92 26.12 0.50
C TRP A 539 102.26 25.98 -0.23
N LEU A 540 102.30 25.86 -1.54
CA LEU A 540 103.52 25.82 -2.35
C LEU A 540 104.30 27.15 -2.26
N GLY A 541 103.60 28.29 -2.27
CA GLY A 541 104.20 29.60 -2.10
C GLY A 541 104.87 29.73 -0.74
N ARG A 542 104.20 29.40 0.35
CA ARG A 542 104.79 29.40 1.70
C ARG A 542 105.98 28.44 1.80
N ARG A 543 105.90 27.27 1.19
CA ARG A 543 107.01 26.30 1.16
C ARG A 543 108.21 26.79 0.37
N SER A 544 108.04 27.50 -0.75
CA SER A 544 109.14 28.05 -1.58
C SER A 544 109.90 29.19 -0.90
N ILE A 545 109.21 29.97 -0.05
CA ILE A 545 109.82 31.12 0.68
C ILE A 545 110.22 30.72 2.11
N ARG A 546 110.12 29.42 2.45
CA ARG A 546 110.44 28.90 3.77
C ARG A 546 109.70 29.59 4.94
N LEU A 547 108.48 30.08 4.75
CA LEU A 547 107.62 30.57 5.82
C LEU A 547 106.87 29.35 6.46
N PRO A 548 106.71 29.31 7.82
CA PRO A 548 106.02 28.24 8.49
C PRO A 548 104.53 28.13 8.12
#